data_e767f747e59fbc5747586a62855fccfd
#
_entry.id   e767f747e59fbc5747586a62855fccfd
#
_cell.length_a   1.000
_cell.length_b   1.000
_cell.length_c   1.000
_cell.angle_alpha   90.00
_cell.angle_beta   90.00
_cell.angle_gamma   90.00
#
_symmetry.space_group_name_H-M   'P 1'
#
loop_
_entity.id
_entity.type
_entity.pdbx_description
1 polymer ?
#
loop_
_entity_poly.entity_id
_entity_poly.type
_entity_poly.pdbx_seq_one_letter_code
_entity_poly.pdbx_strand_id
1 'polypeptide(L)'
;MLSPGQFRVNEAWIAIRVNDIFLFVKDEPYDIYVLMDAASAYVFGHVLSRVVDESPDQKDVENLFKEAWTAKRQWPVKIIIPEDFSAEKIFKMLAERNGLAFETVPLSDLSPIIGPLKESFATDFIGKTT
;
A
#
# COMPACT_ATOMS: atom_id res chain seq x y z
N MET A 1 18.49 4.32 0.13
CA MET A 1 17.21 4.92 -0.26
C MET A 1 16.74 4.35 -1.58
N LEU A 2 15.47 3.97 -1.67
CA LEU A 2 14.92 3.39 -2.89
C LEU A 2 14.37 4.47 -3.81
N SER A 3 14.46 4.27 -5.12
CA SER A 3 13.90 5.18 -6.10
C SER A 3 13.16 4.37 -7.19
N PRO A 4 12.19 4.99 -7.88
CA PRO A 4 11.45 4.29 -8.95
C PRO A 4 12.37 3.73 -10.03
N GLY A 5 13.45 4.43 -10.35
CA GLY A 5 14.40 4.01 -11.39
C GLY A 5 15.17 2.74 -11.09
N GLN A 6 15.15 2.25 -9.86
CA GLN A 6 15.79 1.00 -9.48
C GLN A 6 14.99 -0.24 -9.87
N PHE A 7 13.72 -0.07 -10.23
CA PHE A 7 12.81 -1.18 -10.51
C PHE A 7 12.35 -1.16 -11.95
N ARG A 8 12.11 -2.36 -12.48
CA ARG A 8 11.34 -2.52 -13.71
C ARG A 8 9.85 -2.50 -13.33
N VAL A 9 9.01 -2.12 -14.30
CA VAL A 9 7.56 -2.17 -14.10
C VAL A 9 7.17 -3.60 -13.72
N ASN A 10 6.37 -3.70 -12.66
CA ASN A 10 5.89 -4.97 -12.10
C ASN A 10 6.97 -5.87 -11.48
N GLU A 11 8.15 -5.35 -11.21
CA GLU A 11 9.18 -6.10 -10.49
C GLU A 11 8.86 -6.19 -9.00
N ALA A 12 8.45 -5.06 -8.41
CA ALA A 12 8.08 -4.98 -6.99
C ALA A 12 6.81 -4.16 -6.82
N TRP A 13 5.94 -4.60 -5.92
CA TRP A 13 4.80 -3.81 -5.46
C TRP A 13 5.09 -3.33 -4.06
N ILE A 14 4.60 -2.14 -3.73
CA ILE A 14 4.76 -1.54 -2.40
C ILE A 14 3.40 -1.44 -1.74
N ALA A 15 3.30 -1.90 -0.50
CA ALA A 15 2.10 -1.73 0.33
C ALA A 15 2.42 -0.71 1.43
N ILE A 16 1.63 0.33 1.54
CA ILE A 16 1.83 1.39 2.54
C ILE A 16 0.51 1.94 3.05
N ARG A 17 0.58 2.60 4.19
CA ARG A 17 -0.48 3.47 4.69
C ARG A 17 -0.23 4.88 4.15
N VAL A 18 -1.22 5.48 3.51
CA VAL A 18 -1.03 6.78 2.83
C VAL A 18 -1.47 7.98 3.64
N ASN A 19 -2.31 7.79 4.68
CA ASN A 19 -2.80 8.90 5.49
C ASN A 19 -1.86 9.17 6.66
N ASP A 20 -1.41 10.40 6.80
CA ASP A 20 -0.60 10.83 7.97
C ASP A 20 -1.50 11.21 9.15
N ILE A 21 -2.73 11.62 8.86
CA ILE A 21 -3.77 11.85 9.86
C ILE A 21 -4.94 10.91 9.56
N PHE A 22 -5.66 10.51 10.60
CA PHE A 22 -6.78 9.57 10.41
C PHE A 22 -7.86 10.18 9.53
N LEU A 23 -8.41 9.35 8.64
CA LEU A 23 -9.62 9.69 7.90
C LEU A 23 -10.81 9.32 8.78
N PHE A 24 -11.72 10.27 9.02
CA PHE A 24 -12.91 10.00 9.82
C PHE A 24 -14.10 9.73 8.91
N VAL A 25 -14.77 8.59 9.15
CA VAL A 25 -16.01 8.24 8.47
C VAL A 25 -17.04 7.99 9.55
N LYS A 26 -18.10 8.80 9.58
CA LYS A 26 -19.14 8.72 10.62
C LYS A 26 -18.55 8.73 12.03
N ASP A 27 -17.61 9.63 12.26
CA ASP A 27 -16.91 9.83 13.54
C ASP A 27 -15.99 8.68 13.98
N GLU A 28 -15.73 7.70 13.11
CA GLU A 28 -14.73 6.66 13.36
C GLU A 28 -13.44 6.93 12.58
N PRO A 29 -12.27 6.76 13.21
CA PRO A 29 -11.00 6.92 12.51
C PRO A 29 -10.65 5.69 11.67
N TYR A 30 -10.14 5.93 10.46
CA TYR A 30 -9.69 4.90 9.52
C TYR A 30 -8.27 5.15 9.07
N ASP A 31 -7.57 4.06 8.80
CA ASP A 31 -6.32 4.06 8.04
C ASP A 31 -6.62 3.64 6.61
N ILE A 32 -5.83 4.17 5.67
CA ILE A 32 -5.96 3.85 4.25
C ILE A 32 -4.68 3.18 3.78
N TYR A 33 -4.80 1.94 3.32
CA TYR A 33 -3.68 1.18 2.79
C TYR A 33 -3.80 1.09 1.27
N VAL A 34 -2.68 1.24 0.58
CA VAL A 34 -2.63 1.10 -0.88
C VAL A 34 -1.58 0.07 -1.27
N LEU A 35 -1.77 -0.49 -2.46
CA LEU A 35 -0.81 -1.34 -3.13
C LEU A 35 -0.46 -0.67 -4.46
N MET A 36 0.83 -0.51 -4.74
CA MET A 36 1.28 0.23 -5.91
C MET A 36 2.50 -0.43 -6.55
N ASP A 37 2.70 -0.17 -7.84
CA ASP A 37 3.90 -0.60 -8.55
C ASP A 37 5.06 0.35 -8.21
N ALA A 38 6.22 -0.20 -7.84
CA ALA A 38 7.35 0.60 -7.40
C ALA A 38 7.95 1.46 -8.51
N ALA A 39 7.97 0.95 -9.75
CA ALA A 39 8.61 1.64 -10.87
C ALA A 39 7.74 2.76 -11.44
N SER A 40 6.46 2.48 -11.68
CA SER A 40 5.54 3.41 -12.34
C SER A 40 4.74 4.27 -11.38
N ALA A 41 4.74 3.92 -10.08
CA ALA A 41 3.89 4.54 -9.06
C ALA A 41 2.39 4.35 -9.34
N TYR A 42 2.02 3.38 -10.18
CA TYR A 42 0.62 3.06 -10.44
C TYR A 42 -0.02 2.44 -9.21
N VAL A 43 -1.10 3.03 -8.75
CA VAL A 43 -1.85 2.54 -7.58
C VAL A 43 -2.93 1.58 -8.05
N PHE A 44 -2.86 0.32 -7.58
CA PHE A 44 -3.83 -0.71 -7.97
C PHE A 44 -5.18 -0.55 -7.29
N GLY A 45 -5.18 -0.02 -6.09
CA GLY A 45 -6.40 0.15 -5.30
C GLY A 45 -6.06 0.48 -3.86
N HIS A 46 -7.09 0.52 -3.02
CA HIS A 46 -6.93 0.83 -1.61
C HIS A 46 -7.85 0.00 -0.73
N VAL A 47 -7.51 -0.07 0.55
CA VAL A 47 -8.32 -0.71 1.58
C VAL A 47 -8.47 0.25 2.74
N LEU A 48 -9.70 0.43 3.22
CA LEU A 48 -9.99 1.18 4.44
C LEU A 48 -10.01 0.21 5.62
N SER A 49 -9.36 0.59 6.70
CA SER A 49 -9.32 -0.21 7.92
C SER A 49 -9.63 0.68 9.12
N ARG A 50 -10.58 0.27 9.95
CA ARG A 50 -10.86 1.02 11.18
C ARG A 50 -9.63 0.90 12.08
N VAL A 51 -9.21 2.02 12.66
CA VAL A 51 -8.03 2.06 13.54
C VAL A 51 -8.19 1.08 14.71
N VAL A 52 -9.42 0.94 15.24
CA VAL A 52 -9.70 0.04 16.37
C VAL A 52 -9.52 -1.43 16.05
N ASP A 53 -9.55 -1.81 14.77
CA ASP A 53 -9.40 -3.21 14.37
C ASP A 53 -7.94 -3.66 14.25
N GLU A 54 -7.00 -2.73 14.43
CA GLU A 54 -5.55 -2.95 14.40
C GLU A 54 -4.98 -3.38 13.03
N SER A 55 -5.73 -4.13 12.24
CA SER A 55 -5.30 -4.53 10.89
C SER A 55 -6.51 -4.57 9.96
N PRO A 56 -6.28 -4.43 8.63
CA PRO A 56 -7.36 -4.49 7.66
C PRO A 56 -7.96 -5.89 7.57
N ASP A 57 -9.20 -5.95 7.08
CA ASP A 57 -9.91 -7.21 6.86
C ASP A 57 -9.19 -8.02 5.79
N GLN A 58 -9.00 -9.32 6.04
CA GLN A 58 -8.30 -10.21 5.12
C GLN A 58 -8.93 -10.22 3.73
N LYS A 59 -10.25 -10.27 3.66
CA LYS A 59 -10.96 -10.32 2.39
C LYS A 59 -10.74 -9.06 1.55
N ASP A 60 -10.70 -7.90 2.21
CA ASP A 60 -10.44 -6.63 1.52
C ASP A 60 -9.04 -6.61 0.93
N VAL A 61 -8.05 -7.12 1.65
CA VAL A 61 -6.68 -7.20 1.15
C VAL A 61 -6.57 -8.24 0.03
N GLU A 62 -7.27 -9.36 0.16
CA GLU A 62 -7.33 -10.35 -0.93
C GLU A 62 -7.89 -9.73 -2.21
N ASN A 63 -8.95 -8.93 -2.10
CA ASN A 63 -9.53 -8.23 -3.24
C ASN A 63 -8.55 -7.23 -3.84
N LEU A 64 -7.77 -6.54 -3.01
CA LEU A 64 -6.74 -5.62 -3.46
C LEU A 64 -5.67 -6.34 -4.30
N PHE A 65 -5.23 -7.51 -3.85
CA PHE A 65 -4.28 -8.34 -4.61
C PHE A 65 -4.88 -8.79 -5.93
N LYS A 66 -6.17 -9.15 -5.96
CA LYS A 66 -6.88 -9.53 -7.19
C LYS A 66 -6.97 -8.36 -8.17
N GLU A 67 -7.25 -7.16 -7.67
CA GLU A 67 -7.29 -5.95 -8.52
C GLU A 67 -5.93 -5.70 -9.15
N ALA A 68 -4.86 -5.83 -8.38
CA ALA A 68 -3.50 -5.64 -8.87
C ALA A 68 -3.15 -6.68 -9.93
N TRP A 69 -3.47 -7.95 -9.69
CA TRP A 69 -3.22 -9.01 -10.66
C TRP A 69 -4.02 -8.77 -11.94
N THR A 70 -5.29 -8.38 -11.82
CA THR A 70 -6.13 -8.10 -12.98
C THR A 70 -5.56 -6.98 -13.84
N ALA A 71 -5.01 -5.94 -13.19
CA ALA A 71 -4.40 -4.80 -13.89
C ALA A 71 -3.14 -5.20 -14.66
N LYS A 72 -2.31 -6.06 -14.08
CA LYS A 72 -1.01 -6.43 -14.65
C LYS A 72 -1.00 -7.78 -15.36
N ARG A 73 -1.92 -8.68 -15.00
CA ARG A 73 -1.95 -10.08 -15.47
C ARG A 73 -0.64 -10.82 -15.19
N GLN A 74 0.06 -10.38 -14.14
CA GLN A 74 1.34 -10.94 -13.75
C GLN A 74 1.60 -10.59 -12.29
N TRP A 75 2.13 -11.55 -11.52
CA TRP A 75 2.58 -11.28 -10.16
C TRP A 75 3.95 -10.61 -10.19
N PRO A 76 4.26 -9.74 -9.22
CA PRO A 76 5.60 -9.18 -9.08
C PRO A 76 6.55 -10.23 -8.51
N VAL A 77 7.84 -9.90 -8.48
CA VAL A 77 8.83 -10.75 -7.80
C VAL A 77 8.65 -10.66 -6.29
N LYS A 78 8.37 -9.44 -5.78
CA LYS A 78 8.28 -9.21 -4.34
C LYS A 78 7.31 -8.10 -3.97
N ILE A 79 6.90 -8.15 -2.70
CA ILE A 79 6.15 -7.07 -2.03
C ILE A 79 7.10 -6.40 -1.04
N ILE A 80 7.15 -5.08 -1.07
CA ILE A 80 7.95 -4.28 -0.14
C ILE A 80 7.01 -3.53 0.79
N ILE A 81 7.28 -3.58 2.08
CA ILE A 81 6.54 -2.82 3.09
C ILE A 81 7.50 -2.03 3.97
N PRO A 82 7.04 -0.95 4.62
CA PRO A 82 7.86 -0.27 5.60
C PRO A 82 7.96 -1.06 6.91
N GLU A 83 9.01 -0.80 7.68
CA GLU A 83 9.13 -1.31 9.04
C GLU A 83 7.97 -0.78 9.89
N ASP A 84 7.58 -1.53 10.92
CA ASP A 84 6.48 -1.19 11.82
C ASP A 84 5.13 -0.97 11.12
N PHE A 85 4.96 -1.65 9.99
CA PHE A 85 3.71 -1.59 9.22
C PHE A 85 2.62 -2.38 9.96
N SER A 86 1.53 -1.70 10.32
CA SER A 86 0.45 -2.32 11.10
C SER A 86 -0.24 -3.48 10.38
N ALA A 87 -0.27 -3.45 9.04
CA ALA A 87 -0.88 -4.51 8.24
C ALA A 87 0.12 -5.58 7.78
N GLU A 88 1.32 -5.63 8.37
CA GLU A 88 2.39 -6.55 7.94
C GLU A 88 1.93 -7.99 7.84
N LYS A 89 1.27 -8.51 8.87
CA LYS A 89 0.89 -9.92 8.93
C LYS A 89 0.00 -10.34 7.77
N ILE A 90 -1.00 -9.53 7.45
CA ILE A 90 -1.96 -9.87 6.39
C ILE A 90 -1.31 -9.77 5.01
N PHE A 91 -0.52 -8.74 4.75
CA PHE A 91 0.19 -8.60 3.48
C PHE A 91 1.24 -9.69 3.30
N LYS A 92 1.97 -10.03 4.35
CA LYS A 92 2.97 -11.10 4.30
C LYS A 92 2.32 -12.45 4.02
N MET A 93 1.24 -12.77 4.69
CA MET A 93 0.51 -14.01 4.48
C MET A 93 0.05 -14.15 3.04
N LEU A 94 -0.52 -13.08 2.47
CA LEU A 94 -1.01 -13.11 1.09
C LEU A 94 0.13 -13.15 0.08
N ALA A 95 1.24 -12.48 0.35
CA ALA A 95 2.42 -12.57 -0.50
C ALA A 95 2.94 -14.01 -0.53
N GLU A 96 3.11 -14.64 0.61
CA GLU A 96 3.57 -16.03 0.71
C GLU A 96 2.60 -17.00 0.03
N ARG A 97 1.30 -16.79 0.19
CA ARG A 97 0.27 -17.61 -0.45
C ARG A 97 0.37 -17.59 -1.97
N ASN A 98 0.79 -16.47 -2.53
CA ASN A 98 0.92 -16.29 -3.98
C ASN A 98 2.36 -16.49 -4.49
N GLY A 99 3.23 -17.01 -3.64
CA GLY A 99 4.62 -17.32 -4.03
C GLY A 99 5.50 -16.09 -4.22
N LEU A 100 5.16 -14.96 -3.60
CA LEU A 100 5.91 -13.72 -3.71
C LEU A 100 6.92 -13.58 -2.58
N ALA A 101 8.09 -13.04 -2.88
CA ALA A 101 9.06 -12.66 -1.85
C ALA A 101 8.51 -11.47 -1.06
N PHE A 102 9.00 -11.28 0.15
CA PHE A 102 8.52 -10.23 1.05
C PHE A 102 9.71 -9.53 1.67
N GLU A 103 9.75 -8.20 1.57
CA GLU A 103 10.86 -7.40 2.05
C GLU A 103 10.37 -6.24 2.90
N THR A 104 11.03 -6.01 4.03
CA THR A 104 10.75 -4.90 4.92
C THR A 104 11.90 -3.91 4.85
N VAL A 105 11.59 -2.63 4.68
CA VAL A 105 12.60 -1.55 4.59
C VAL A 105 12.22 -0.40 5.50
N PRO A 106 13.16 0.44 5.93
CA PRO A 106 12.82 1.65 6.67
C PRO A 106 11.88 2.54 5.85
N LEU A 107 10.90 3.15 6.51
CA LEU A 107 9.94 4.03 5.83
C LEU A 107 10.65 5.15 5.06
N SER A 108 11.73 5.69 5.61
CA SER A 108 12.52 6.74 4.96
C SER A 108 13.09 6.31 3.61
N ASP A 109 13.38 5.01 3.43
CA ASP A 109 13.88 4.50 2.15
C ASP A 109 12.83 4.53 1.05
N LEU A 110 11.56 4.53 1.41
CA LEU A 110 10.45 4.58 0.46
C LEU A 110 10.04 6.01 0.10
N SER A 111 10.52 7.02 0.81
CA SER A 111 10.11 8.41 0.64
C SER A 111 10.14 8.91 -0.81
N PRO A 112 11.18 8.63 -1.63
CA PRO A 112 11.19 9.10 -3.01
C PRO A 112 10.07 8.53 -3.87
N ILE A 113 9.56 7.35 -3.51
CA ILE A 113 8.50 6.69 -4.26
C ILE A 113 7.12 7.10 -3.74
N ILE A 114 6.95 7.11 -2.41
CA ILE A 114 5.64 7.32 -1.80
C ILE A 114 5.32 8.79 -1.51
N GLY A 115 6.32 9.66 -1.45
CA GLY A 115 6.12 11.08 -1.15
C GLY A 115 5.10 11.75 -2.08
N PRO A 116 5.29 11.66 -3.42
CA PRO A 116 4.33 12.22 -4.37
C PRO A 116 2.92 11.64 -4.21
N LEU A 117 2.81 10.35 -3.89
CA LEU A 117 1.52 9.70 -3.66
C LEU A 117 0.83 10.28 -2.42
N LYS A 118 1.56 10.46 -1.33
CA LYS A 118 1.01 11.04 -0.10
C LYS A 118 0.55 12.48 -0.31
N GLU A 119 1.31 13.27 -1.05
CA GLU A 119 0.93 14.65 -1.37
C GLU A 119 -0.34 14.69 -2.21
N SER A 120 -0.42 13.85 -3.24
CA SER A 120 -1.59 13.74 -4.09
C SER A 120 -2.83 13.31 -3.29
N PHE A 121 -2.66 12.34 -2.42
CA PHE A 121 -3.73 11.86 -1.54
C PHE A 121 -4.24 12.97 -0.63
N ALA A 122 -3.34 13.70 0.02
CA ALA A 122 -3.71 14.78 0.92
C ALA A 122 -4.49 15.87 0.18
N THR A 123 -4.07 16.22 -1.03
CA THR A 123 -4.75 17.22 -1.86
C THR A 123 -6.14 16.74 -2.28
N ASP A 124 -6.25 15.51 -2.77
CA ASP A 124 -7.49 15.00 -3.34
C ASP A 124 -8.54 14.64 -2.29
N PHE A 125 -8.13 14.11 -1.16
CA PHE A 125 -9.06 13.64 -0.14
C PHE A 125 -9.32 14.66 0.96
N ILE A 126 -8.27 15.24 1.51
CA ILE A 126 -8.40 16.19 2.63
C ILE A 126 -8.95 17.53 2.13
N GLY A 127 -8.49 17.97 0.98
CA GLY A 127 -8.99 19.20 0.35
C GLY A 127 -10.45 19.18 -0.03
N LYS A 128 -11.02 18.00 -0.28
CA LYS A 128 -12.42 17.85 -0.69
C LYS A 128 -13.40 17.75 0.47
N THR A 129 -12.91 17.49 1.66
CA THR A 129 -13.77 17.33 2.84
C THR A 129 -13.99 18.62 3.61
N THR A 130 -13.37 19.68 3.17
CA THR A 130 -13.57 21.03 3.70
C THR A 130 -14.59 21.83 2.83
#